data_4f6564e5e2b88ebdc402f6e8ac3447b7
#
_entry.id   4f6564e5e2b88ebdc402f6e8ac3447b7
#
_cell.length_a   1.000
_cell.length_b   1.000
_cell.length_c   1.000
_cell.angle_alpha   90.00
_cell.angle_beta   90.00
_cell.angle_gamma   90.00
#
_symmetry.space_group_name_H-M   'P 1'
#
loop_
_entity.id
_entity.type
_entity.pdbx_description
1 polymer ?
#
loop_
_entity_poly.entity_id
_entity_poly.type
_entity_poly.pdbx_seq_one_letter_code
_entity_poly.pdbx_strand_id
1 'polypeptide(L)'
;MAYGKQRNVKFYVVTWNIFVYGVDGKYGITDKLENPVTTDYFRKSIKQMVLTYPDLAGIGLTTGENMYDYTATQKEEWAYATYGQGVLDALKEQPGRKIDFIHRQHQTQAKEITAIFKDVMKNENINFVFSFKYAQAHVYSSVNQVFHQNFVKDIQGENLKTLWTLRNDDIFHFRWGAPDFVRDFIKNIPCDVSEGFYYGSDQYVWGREFLDKYSGNPREIEIVKHWYQWMCWGRLGYNPDMGNDRFVDVIQSRFPSVNAQEMFHAWQSASMIYPWVTGFHWGALDFQWYIESGQSRPFVANTPSGYHDVNRFITLPPHKGTGYISIPNYTKAFLAGSEIEGETPLQVADKIIHNSDQALNWADKQSMEMNKELRITIDDIKTMARLGKNYGHKIRGATYLSLFRESLQREWYDKAIEELNASAGYWRHYAASGLANYHNPLWTNRVGYVDWKKNFDWALFDVIANGGQVNLPSMQPTAGGTVLEAENADFQVSVFKSEVEGFTGKGYLETRVGDARHQVKWTYTTPESGRYILEFRYTLKREQVFLSPVEINGKKACEIEFWNTGNPGNWVWERVTVNLEKGENTIGISPEGFVLLDHLNIIRN
;
A
#
# COMPACT_ATOMS: atom_id res chain seq x y z
N MET A 1 21.31 11.88 -17.81
CA MET A 1 21.91 12.93 -16.96
C MET A 1 21.81 14.30 -17.63
N ALA A 2 22.29 14.52 -18.87
CA ALA A 2 22.25 15.82 -19.53
C ALA A 2 20.85 16.48 -19.56
N TYR A 3 19.81 15.73 -19.90
CA TYR A 3 18.41 16.20 -19.89
C TYR A 3 17.96 16.74 -18.51
N GLY A 4 18.33 16.05 -17.44
CA GLY A 4 18.03 16.48 -16.07
C GLY A 4 18.84 17.71 -15.66
N LYS A 5 20.14 17.74 -15.98
CA LYS A 5 21.02 18.90 -15.71
C LYS A 5 20.47 20.19 -16.32
N GLN A 6 19.95 20.14 -17.56
CA GLN A 6 19.28 21.28 -18.22
C GLN A 6 18.03 21.77 -17.47
N ARG A 7 17.49 20.98 -16.54
CA ARG A 7 16.31 21.28 -15.72
C ARG A 7 16.64 21.43 -14.23
N ASN A 8 17.92 21.67 -13.91
CA ASN A 8 18.42 21.76 -12.54
C ASN A 8 18.15 20.50 -11.68
N VAL A 9 18.04 19.33 -12.34
CA VAL A 9 17.92 18.04 -11.66
C VAL A 9 19.29 17.39 -11.57
N LYS A 10 19.77 17.18 -10.35
CA LYS A 10 21.03 16.48 -10.07
C LYS A 10 20.79 14.96 -10.06
N PHE A 11 21.76 14.22 -10.60
CA PHE A 11 21.74 12.76 -10.58
C PHE A 11 22.80 12.22 -9.63
N TYR A 12 22.39 11.30 -8.78
CA TYR A 12 23.21 10.60 -7.81
C TYR A 12 23.16 9.12 -8.04
N VAL A 13 24.26 8.41 -7.84
CA VAL A 13 24.31 6.96 -7.80
C VAL A 13 24.77 6.54 -6.41
N VAL A 14 23.86 5.98 -5.61
CA VAL A 14 24.14 5.42 -4.30
C VAL A 14 24.02 3.91 -4.38
N THR A 15 25.10 3.19 -4.17
CA THR A 15 25.16 1.75 -4.30
C THR A 15 25.24 1.09 -2.92
N TRP A 16 24.90 -0.20 -2.87
CA TRP A 16 25.26 -1.04 -1.73
C TRP A 16 26.74 -1.42 -1.84
N ASN A 17 27.33 -1.67 -0.68
CA ASN A 17 28.73 -2.11 -0.57
C ASN A 17 29.03 -3.40 -1.34
N ILE A 18 29.86 -4.25 -0.83
CA ILE A 18 30.49 -5.45 -1.41
C ILE A 18 29.50 -6.51 -2.00
N PHE A 19 28.48 -6.10 -2.74
CA PHE A 19 27.64 -7.02 -3.49
C PHE A 19 28.26 -7.38 -4.83
N VAL A 20 28.69 -8.62 -4.98
CA VAL A 20 29.40 -9.15 -6.15
C VAL A 20 28.54 -10.12 -6.98
N TYR A 21 27.24 -10.00 -6.93
CA TYR A 21 26.30 -10.87 -7.64
C TYR A 21 26.60 -10.98 -9.14
N GLY A 22 26.64 -12.21 -9.62
CA GLY A 22 26.92 -12.54 -11.02
C GLY A 22 28.40 -12.57 -11.40
N VAL A 23 29.31 -12.06 -10.57
CA VAL A 23 30.77 -12.13 -10.78
C VAL A 23 31.51 -12.84 -9.66
N ASP A 24 30.83 -13.20 -8.57
CA ASP A 24 31.44 -13.85 -7.42
C ASP A 24 32.28 -15.08 -7.80
N GLY A 25 33.55 -15.06 -7.37
CA GLY A 25 34.57 -16.07 -7.73
C GLY A 25 35.13 -15.94 -9.16
N LYS A 26 34.51 -15.17 -10.08
CA LYS A 26 35.07 -14.89 -11.41
C LYS A 26 36.13 -13.79 -11.32
N TYR A 27 37.15 -13.91 -12.11
CA TYR A 27 38.28 -12.95 -12.15
C TYR A 27 38.95 -12.74 -10.79
N GLY A 28 38.78 -13.65 -9.83
CA GLY A 28 39.28 -13.51 -8.48
C GLY A 28 38.49 -12.56 -7.58
N ILE A 29 37.32 -12.08 -8.01
CA ILE A 29 36.43 -11.18 -7.24
C ILE A 29 35.59 -12.01 -6.28
N THR A 30 35.58 -11.64 -4.98
CA THR A 30 34.79 -12.27 -3.91
C THR A 30 34.20 -11.19 -3.00
N ASP A 31 33.29 -11.59 -2.11
CA ASP A 31 32.68 -10.74 -1.09
C ASP A 31 33.54 -10.53 0.17
N LYS A 32 34.82 -10.94 0.14
CA LYS A 32 35.73 -10.78 1.29
C LYS A 32 36.43 -9.44 1.26
N LEU A 33 36.40 -8.71 2.39
CA LEU A 33 37.01 -7.38 2.50
C LEU A 33 38.54 -7.40 2.30
N GLU A 34 39.16 -8.49 2.70
CA GLU A 34 40.62 -8.68 2.58
C GLU A 34 41.10 -8.97 1.14
N ASN A 35 40.15 -9.24 0.24
CA ASN A 35 40.52 -9.54 -1.14
C ASN A 35 40.97 -8.32 -1.91
N PRO A 36 42.29 -8.18 -2.23
CA PRO A 36 42.81 -7.02 -2.91
C PRO A 36 42.29 -6.86 -4.33
N VAL A 37 41.95 -7.96 -5.01
CA VAL A 37 41.35 -7.93 -6.35
C VAL A 37 39.96 -7.29 -6.31
N THR A 38 39.16 -7.63 -5.30
CA THR A 38 37.86 -7.01 -5.09
C THR A 38 37.97 -5.53 -4.76
N THR A 39 38.86 -5.17 -3.87
CA THR A 39 39.11 -3.76 -3.51
C THR A 39 39.57 -2.93 -4.72
N ASP A 40 40.54 -3.44 -5.52
CA ASP A 40 41.00 -2.78 -6.75
C ASP A 40 39.87 -2.67 -7.80
N TYR A 41 39.05 -3.71 -7.96
CA TYR A 41 37.91 -3.68 -8.87
C TYR A 41 36.91 -2.57 -8.51
N PHE A 42 36.51 -2.47 -7.25
CA PHE A 42 35.55 -1.43 -6.81
C PHE A 42 36.18 -0.03 -6.93
N ARG A 43 37.43 0.17 -6.50
CA ARG A 43 38.14 1.45 -6.62
C ARG A 43 38.22 1.94 -8.07
N LYS A 44 38.59 1.05 -8.99
CA LYS A 44 38.67 1.38 -10.43
C LYS A 44 37.28 1.63 -11.02
N SER A 45 36.28 0.86 -10.62
CA SER A 45 34.89 1.03 -11.09
C SER A 45 34.33 2.40 -10.68
N ILE A 46 34.55 2.82 -9.43
CA ILE A 46 34.13 4.13 -8.92
C ILE A 46 34.87 5.25 -9.67
N LYS A 47 36.17 5.16 -9.79
CA LYS A 47 36.96 6.10 -10.59
C LYS A 47 36.40 6.23 -12.00
N GLN A 48 36.25 5.10 -12.70
CA GLN A 48 35.77 5.09 -14.08
C GLN A 48 34.37 5.67 -14.21
N MET A 49 33.46 5.39 -13.26
CA MET A 49 32.11 5.95 -13.25
C MET A 49 32.17 7.49 -13.19
N VAL A 50 32.95 8.03 -12.29
CA VAL A 50 33.12 9.49 -12.15
C VAL A 50 33.67 10.09 -13.43
N LEU A 51 34.69 9.48 -14.05
CA LEU A 51 35.31 9.98 -15.28
C LEU A 51 34.36 9.87 -16.49
N THR A 52 33.61 8.80 -16.60
CA THR A 52 32.71 8.53 -17.75
C THR A 52 31.51 9.44 -17.78
N TYR A 53 30.99 9.85 -16.62
CA TYR A 53 29.73 10.61 -16.51
C TYR A 53 29.95 12.02 -15.98
N PRO A 54 30.26 13.00 -16.85
CA PRO A 54 30.59 14.38 -16.41
C PRO A 54 29.39 15.09 -15.75
N ASP A 55 28.16 14.66 -16.03
CA ASP A 55 26.94 15.22 -15.45
C ASP A 55 26.44 14.46 -14.20
N LEU A 56 27.22 13.48 -13.70
CA LEU A 56 26.94 12.83 -12.43
C LEU A 56 27.26 13.82 -11.30
N ALA A 57 26.24 14.19 -10.52
CA ALA A 57 26.39 15.17 -9.44
C ALA A 57 27.04 14.56 -8.20
N GLY A 58 26.78 13.28 -7.93
CA GLY A 58 27.35 12.61 -6.77
C GLY A 58 27.30 11.10 -6.85
N ILE A 59 28.13 10.51 -6.01
CA ILE A 59 28.22 9.07 -5.80
C ILE A 59 28.14 8.78 -4.30
N GLY A 60 27.62 7.62 -3.96
CA GLY A 60 27.57 7.22 -2.57
C GLY A 60 27.50 5.71 -2.38
N LEU A 61 27.55 5.31 -1.13
CA LEU A 61 27.45 3.92 -0.74
C LEU A 61 26.62 3.75 0.53
N THR A 62 26.06 2.57 0.69
CA THR A 62 25.52 2.07 1.95
C THR A 62 26.50 1.04 2.49
N THR A 63 27.06 1.28 3.68
CA THR A 63 27.97 0.33 4.35
C THR A 63 27.20 -0.70 5.19
N GLY A 64 27.90 -1.73 5.61
CA GLY A 64 27.48 -2.64 6.70
C GLY A 64 26.75 -3.90 6.28
N GLU A 65 25.84 -3.87 5.35
CA GLU A 65 25.19 -5.09 4.85
C GLU A 65 26.18 -5.97 4.10
N ASN A 66 26.02 -7.28 4.20
CA ASN A 66 26.93 -8.28 3.64
C ASN A 66 28.39 -8.24 4.19
N MET A 67 28.56 -7.56 5.34
CA MET A 67 29.83 -7.41 6.05
C MET A 67 29.68 -7.81 7.53
N TYR A 68 28.89 -8.85 7.81
CA TYR A 68 28.46 -9.16 9.18
C TYR A 68 29.61 -9.64 10.10
N ASP A 69 30.63 -10.26 9.52
CA ASP A 69 31.80 -10.80 10.26
C ASP A 69 32.87 -9.75 10.57
N TYR A 70 32.64 -8.49 10.19
CA TYR A 70 33.65 -7.42 10.27
C TYR A 70 33.26 -6.33 11.27
N THR A 71 34.28 -5.72 11.88
CA THR A 71 34.10 -4.58 12.78
C THR A 71 33.66 -3.32 12.00
N ALA A 72 33.09 -2.34 12.70
CA ALA A 72 32.72 -1.05 12.09
C ALA A 72 33.92 -0.38 11.40
N THR A 73 35.08 -0.40 12.04
CA THR A 73 36.34 0.15 11.48
C THR A 73 36.72 -0.55 10.18
N GLN A 74 36.75 -1.88 10.13
CA GLN A 74 37.09 -2.63 8.92
C GLN A 74 36.13 -2.35 7.76
N LYS A 75 34.84 -2.22 8.05
CA LYS A 75 33.81 -1.85 7.06
C LYS A 75 34.10 -0.47 6.45
N GLU A 76 34.40 0.51 7.28
CA GLU A 76 34.68 1.87 6.83
C GLU A 76 36.05 1.99 6.15
N GLU A 77 37.10 1.29 6.60
CA GLU A 77 38.39 1.20 5.91
C GLU A 77 38.23 0.63 4.49
N TRP A 78 37.43 -0.41 4.31
CA TRP A 78 37.15 -0.95 2.99
C TRP A 78 36.36 0.05 2.13
N ALA A 79 35.34 0.69 2.68
CA ALA A 79 34.55 1.71 1.99
C ALA A 79 35.45 2.91 1.54
N TYR A 80 36.37 3.32 2.38
CA TYR A 80 37.34 4.36 2.04
C TYR A 80 38.33 3.89 0.95
N ALA A 81 38.90 2.67 1.09
CA ALA A 81 39.87 2.12 0.13
C ALA A 81 39.26 1.94 -1.28
N THR A 82 37.95 1.78 -1.37
CA THR A 82 37.23 1.56 -2.62
C THR A 82 36.56 2.86 -3.11
N TYR A 83 35.51 3.31 -2.45
CA TYR A 83 34.74 4.49 -2.87
C TYR A 83 35.47 5.80 -2.64
N GLY A 84 36.02 6.00 -1.43
CA GLY A 84 36.76 7.20 -1.09
C GLY A 84 37.98 7.40 -2.02
N GLN A 85 38.85 6.40 -2.12
CA GLN A 85 40.04 6.45 -2.98
C GLN A 85 39.66 6.49 -4.47
N GLY A 86 38.59 5.81 -4.90
CA GLY A 86 38.12 5.85 -6.28
C GLY A 86 37.73 7.26 -6.72
N VAL A 87 37.01 7.99 -5.86
CA VAL A 87 36.65 9.40 -6.10
C VAL A 87 37.90 10.30 -6.09
N LEU A 88 38.79 10.16 -5.11
CA LEU A 88 40.03 10.93 -5.05
C LEU A 88 40.90 10.71 -6.29
N ASP A 89 41.00 9.48 -6.78
CA ASP A 89 41.78 9.18 -8.00
C ASP A 89 41.13 9.79 -9.26
N ALA A 90 39.82 9.85 -9.35
CA ALA A 90 39.12 10.52 -10.45
C ALA A 90 39.35 12.04 -10.42
N LEU A 91 39.36 12.67 -9.25
CA LEU A 91 39.58 14.10 -9.10
C LEU A 91 41.03 14.49 -9.39
N LYS A 92 42.04 13.60 -9.21
CA LYS A 92 43.41 13.83 -9.67
C LYS A 92 43.48 13.96 -11.19
N GLU A 93 42.66 13.23 -11.94
CA GLU A 93 42.61 13.30 -13.41
C GLU A 93 41.71 14.44 -13.92
N GLN A 94 40.75 14.87 -13.10
CA GLN A 94 39.84 15.99 -13.40
C GLN A 94 39.91 17.05 -12.29
N PRO A 95 40.99 17.80 -12.18
CA PRO A 95 41.13 18.87 -11.19
C PRO A 95 40.05 19.93 -11.38
N GLY A 96 39.40 20.33 -10.30
CA GLY A 96 38.32 21.32 -10.31
C GLY A 96 36.91 20.76 -10.54
N ARG A 97 36.75 19.46 -10.82
CA ARG A 97 35.44 18.82 -10.80
C ARG A 97 34.92 18.75 -9.39
N LYS A 98 33.70 19.27 -9.17
CA LYS A 98 32.99 19.14 -7.90
C LYS A 98 32.07 17.92 -7.93
N ILE A 99 31.96 17.20 -6.81
CA ILE A 99 31.14 16.02 -6.66
C ILE A 99 30.62 15.89 -5.22
N ASP A 100 29.37 15.48 -5.07
CA ASP A 100 28.81 15.12 -3.76
C ASP A 100 29.19 13.66 -3.45
N PHE A 101 29.68 13.39 -2.24
CA PHE A 101 29.96 12.05 -1.74
C PHE A 101 28.94 11.72 -0.65
N ILE A 102 27.99 10.79 -0.94
CA ILE A 102 26.92 10.43 -0.02
C ILE A 102 27.30 9.15 0.73
N HIS A 103 27.57 9.28 2.02
CA HIS A 103 27.86 8.14 2.89
C HIS A 103 26.62 7.75 3.68
N ARG A 104 25.91 6.70 3.24
CA ARG A 104 24.76 6.18 3.98
C ARG A 104 25.23 5.25 5.09
N GLN A 105 25.19 5.75 6.32
CA GLN A 105 25.53 5.00 7.52
C GLN A 105 24.57 3.84 7.74
N HIS A 106 25.13 2.64 7.89
CA HIS A 106 24.40 1.43 8.22
C HIS A 106 25.30 0.44 8.93
N GLN A 107 24.99 0.09 10.19
CA GLN A 107 25.79 -0.80 11.04
C GLN A 107 27.21 -0.29 11.36
N THR A 108 27.44 1.00 11.27
CA THR A 108 28.67 1.70 11.67
C THR A 108 28.27 2.98 12.41
N GLN A 109 29.21 3.80 12.86
CA GLN A 109 28.95 5.03 13.60
C GLN A 109 29.61 6.23 12.92
N ALA A 110 29.09 7.43 13.16
CA ALA A 110 29.62 8.67 12.59
C ALA A 110 31.10 8.89 12.95
N LYS A 111 31.50 8.51 14.15
CA LYS A 111 32.87 8.64 14.64
C LYS A 111 33.89 7.86 13.79
N GLU A 112 33.63 6.62 13.43
CA GLU A 112 34.52 5.82 12.57
C GLU A 112 34.58 6.44 11.17
N ILE A 113 33.41 6.86 10.64
CA ILE A 113 33.35 7.47 9.30
C ILE A 113 34.17 8.74 9.26
N THR A 114 33.99 9.67 10.20
CA THR A 114 34.74 10.97 10.20
C THR A 114 36.22 10.77 10.37
N ALA A 115 36.66 9.78 11.15
CA ALA A 115 38.09 9.49 11.33
C ALA A 115 38.73 8.92 10.06
N ILE A 116 38.07 8.00 9.38
CA ILE A 116 38.58 7.26 8.22
C ILE A 116 38.49 8.10 6.94
N PHE A 117 37.36 8.79 6.73
CA PHE A 117 37.13 9.62 5.52
C PHE A 117 37.69 11.05 5.61
N LYS A 118 38.54 11.33 6.57
CA LYS A 118 39.08 12.68 6.84
C LYS A 118 39.63 13.37 5.59
N ASP A 119 40.34 12.65 4.72
CA ASP A 119 40.94 13.23 3.50
C ASP A 119 39.86 13.53 2.44
N VAL A 120 38.82 12.70 2.33
CA VAL A 120 37.68 12.93 1.46
C VAL A 120 36.92 14.17 1.94
N MET A 121 36.66 14.26 3.25
CA MET A 121 35.93 15.38 3.86
C MET A 121 36.67 16.72 3.77
N LYS A 122 38.02 16.71 3.71
CA LYS A 122 38.84 17.92 3.59
C LYS A 122 39.04 18.37 2.15
N ASN A 123 38.65 17.57 1.17
CA ASN A 123 38.86 17.93 -0.23
C ASN A 123 37.83 18.98 -0.66
N GLU A 124 38.32 20.17 -1.08
CA GLU A 124 37.45 21.31 -1.46
C GLU A 124 36.53 21.03 -2.66
N ASN A 125 36.80 19.99 -3.43
CA ASN A 125 35.99 19.55 -4.56
C ASN A 125 34.95 18.48 -4.19
N ILE A 126 34.92 18.02 -2.94
CA ILE A 126 34.01 17.01 -2.44
C ILE A 126 33.08 17.62 -1.39
N ASN A 127 31.79 17.62 -1.68
CA ASN A 127 30.79 17.87 -0.65
C ASN A 127 30.42 16.52 0.00
N PHE A 128 30.94 16.28 1.22
CA PHE A 128 30.66 15.04 1.95
C PHE A 128 29.37 15.15 2.73
N VAL A 129 28.43 14.28 2.43
CA VAL A 129 27.08 14.27 3.01
C VAL A 129 26.82 12.92 3.69
N PHE A 130 26.48 12.96 4.98
CA PHE A 130 25.94 11.79 5.64
C PHE A 130 24.54 11.49 5.13
N SER A 131 24.16 10.23 5.16
CA SER A 131 22.77 9.81 4.96
C SER A 131 22.35 8.83 6.05
N PHE A 132 21.28 9.15 6.77
CA PHE A 132 20.73 8.34 7.84
C PHE A 132 19.27 7.98 7.57
N LYS A 133 18.83 6.86 8.15
CA LYS A 133 17.42 6.53 8.20
C LYS A 133 16.68 7.49 9.11
N TYR A 134 15.62 8.13 8.60
CA TYR A 134 14.74 8.98 9.39
C TYR A 134 13.73 8.15 10.16
N ALA A 135 12.97 7.30 9.47
CA ALA A 135 12.08 6.31 10.05
C ALA A 135 12.78 4.92 10.16
N GLN A 136 12.38 4.12 11.12
CA GLN A 136 12.90 2.75 11.28
C GLN A 136 12.44 1.87 10.11
N ALA A 137 11.14 1.90 9.81
CA ALA A 137 10.49 1.13 8.76
C ALA A 137 9.56 2.01 7.92
N HIS A 138 8.25 1.98 8.18
CA HIS A 138 7.29 2.73 7.40
C HIS A 138 7.30 4.23 7.70
N VAL A 139 7.44 5.05 6.68
CA VAL A 139 7.29 6.51 6.78
C VAL A 139 5.89 6.89 7.31
N TYR A 140 4.87 6.11 6.96
CA TYR A 140 3.47 6.32 7.38
C TYR A 140 3.14 5.78 8.78
N SER A 141 4.12 5.45 9.62
CA SER A 141 3.85 5.01 10.98
C SER A 141 3.52 6.16 11.95
N SER A 142 4.12 7.32 11.75
CA SER A 142 3.92 8.52 12.56
C SER A 142 4.55 9.74 11.89
N VAL A 143 3.97 10.91 12.11
CA VAL A 143 4.63 12.19 11.80
C VAL A 143 5.80 12.48 12.76
N ASN A 144 5.78 11.91 13.97
CA ASN A 144 6.82 12.02 14.99
C ASN A 144 7.69 10.77 14.97
N GLN A 145 8.68 10.74 14.09
CA GLN A 145 9.63 9.64 14.03
C GLN A 145 10.66 9.77 15.16
N VAL A 146 10.90 8.67 15.88
CA VAL A 146 11.85 8.65 17.00
C VAL A 146 13.20 8.03 16.62
N PHE A 147 13.26 7.30 15.52
CA PHE A 147 14.44 6.52 15.14
C PHE A 147 15.65 7.40 14.82
N HIS A 148 15.44 8.51 14.10
CA HIS A 148 16.50 9.45 13.69
C HIS A 148 17.22 10.11 14.87
N GLN A 149 16.60 10.19 16.04
CA GLN A 149 17.16 10.88 17.20
C GLN A 149 18.53 10.31 17.64
N ASN A 150 18.76 9.02 17.39
CA ASN A 150 20.04 8.40 17.70
C ASN A 150 21.18 8.97 16.82
N PHE A 151 20.91 9.21 15.54
CA PHE A 151 21.87 9.77 14.60
C PHE A 151 22.10 11.25 14.84
N VAL A 152 21.06 12.01 15.21
CA VAL A 152 21.23 13.43 15.59
C VAL A 152 22.20 13.57 16.76
N LYS A 153 22.11 12.68 17.75
CA LYS A 153 23.07 12.64 18.88
C LYS A 153 24.49 12.32 18.43
N ASP A 154 24.67 11.39 17.49
CA ASP A 154 26.00 10.99 16.99
C ASP A 154 26.73 12.11 16.26
N ILE A 155 26.01 13.03 15.62
CA ILE A 155 26.57 14.16 14.86
C ILE A 155 26.47 15.50 15.59
N GLN A 156 25.94 15.51 16.82
CA GLN A 156 25.77 16.73 17.60
C GLN A 156 27.12 17.35 17.95
N GLY A 157 27.30 18.62 17.59
CA GLY A 157 28.57 19.34 17.77
C GLY A 157 29.56 19.17 16.64
N GLU A 158 29.31 18.28 15.69
CA GLU A 158 30.04 18.19 14.43
C GLU A 158 29.37 19.11 13.41
N ASN A 159 30.17 19.81 12.58
CA ASN A 159 29.60 20.63 11.50
C ASN A 159 29.18 19.74 10.30
N LEU A 160 28.29 18.81 10.55
CA LEU A 160 27.85 17.81 9.60
C LEU A 160 26.37 17.93 9.34
N LYS A 161 25.97 17.72 8.10
CA LYS A 161 24.60 17.64 7.67
C LYS A 161 24.26 16.29 7.09
N THR A 162 22.99 15.93 7.11
CA THR A 162 22.51 14.63 6.62
C THR A 162 21.46 14.77 5.54
N LEU A 163 21.53 13.86 4.57
CA LEU A 163 20.47 13.58 3.63
C LEU A 163 19.65 12.41 4.16
N TRP A 164 18.41 12.67 4.61
CA TRP A 164 17.58 11.65 5.23
C TRP A 164 17.07 10.62 4.24
N THR A 165 17.20 9.34 4.58
CA THR A 165 16.42 8.27 3.97
C THR A 165 15.11 8.16 4.71
N LEU A 166 13.99 8.52 4.12
CA LEU A 166 12.70 8.50 4.81
C LEU A 166 12.15 7.08 5.07
N ARG A 167 12.72 6.04 4.45
CA ARG A 167 12.22 4.66 4.53
C ARG A 167 10.79 4.56 4.02
N ASN A 168 10.66 4.94 2.82
CA ASN A 168 9.40 4.95 2.09
C ASN A 168 9.19 3.65 1.33
N ASP A 169 9.15 2.56 2.04
CA ASP A 169 8.81 1.25 1.51
C ASP A 169 7.36 1.19 1.02
N ASP A 170 6.68 2.32 1.07
CA ASP A 170 5.24 2.46 1.05
C ASP A 170 4.75 3.14 -0.23
N ILE A 171 5.02 2.57 -1.39
CA ILE A 171 4.16 2.75 -2.55
C ILE A 171 3.15 1.60 -2.53
N PHE A 172 1.88 1.96 -2.48
CA PHE A 172 0.76 1.05 -2.35
C PHE A 172 0.09 0.78 -3.71
N HIS A 173 -0.83 -0.18 -3.76
CA HIS A 173 -1.65 -0.41 -4.94
C HIS A 173 -2.52 0.80 -5.26
N PHE A 174 -3.12 1.40 -4.20
CA PHE A 174 -4.09 2.48 -4.36
C PHE A 174 -3.42 3.84 -4.35
N ARG A 175 -4.07 4.82 -5.03
CA ARG A 175 -3.58 6.20 -5.15
C ARG A 175 -3.69 6.93 -3.83
N TRP A 176 -2.62 6.91 -3.06
CA TRP A 176 -2.53 7.61 -1.78
C TRP A 176 -2.23 9.10 -1.96
N GLY A 177 -2.82 9.96 -1.10
CA GLY A 177 -2.49 11.38 -1.06
C GLY A 177 -3.10 12.07 0.16
N ALA A 178 -2.26 12.42 1.14
CA ALA A 178 -2.63 13.18 2.34
C ALA A 178 -1.65 14.32 2.59
N PRO A 179 -1.87 15.50 1.97
CA PRO A 179 -1.00 16.66 2.15
C PRO A 179 -0.77 17.06 3.60
N ASP A 180 -1.78 16.98 4.48
CA ASP A 180 -1.63 17.36 5.88
C ASP A 180 -0.64 16.43 6.61
N PHE A 181 -0.72 15.11 6.37
CA PHE A 181 0.27 14.17 6.92
C PHE A 181 1.69 14.51 6.47
N VAL A 182 1.86 14.74 5.16
CA VAL A 182 3.18 15.05 4.59
C VAL A 182 3.73 16.36 5.18
N ARG A 183 2.88 17.38 5.30
CA ARG A 183 3.25 18.67 5.89
C ARG A 183 3.75 18.53 7.32
N ASP A 184 3.00 17.84 8.16
CA ASP A 184 3.35 17.62 9.55
C ASP A 184 4.61 16.78 9.68
N PHE A 185 4.76 15.76 8.82
CA PHE A 185 5.97 14.95 8.76
C PHE A 185 7.22 15.79 8.42
N ILE A 186 7.13 16.63 7.39
CA ILE A 186 8.24 17.47 6.94
C ILE A 186 8.61 18.52 8.01
N LYS A 187 7.62 19.10 8.67
CA LYS A 187 7.86 20.09 9.75
C LYS A 187 8.58 19.48 10.96
N ASN A 188 8.52 18.18 11.16
CA ASN A 188 9.22 17.48 12.22
C ASN A 188 10.65 17.07 11.86
N ILE A 189 11.10 17.27 10.61
CA ILE A 189 12.49 17.01 10.22
C ILE A 189 13.39 18.12 10.79
N PRO A 190 14.47 17.77 11.54
CA PRO A 190 15.34 18.77 12.14
C PRO A 190 16.17 19.51 11.06
N CYS A 191 15.76 20.75 10.76
CA CYS A 191 16.31 21.55 9.66
C CYS A 191 17.79 21.94 9.86
N ASP A 192 18.25 22.10 11.10
CA ASP A 192 19.61 22.52 11.46
C ASP A 192 20.68 21.52 11.04
N VAL A 193 20.35 20.22 11.04
CA VAL A 193 21.23 19.12 10.65
C VAL A 193 20.88 18.50 9.30
N SER A 194 19.97 19.09 8.54
CA SER A 194 19.43 18.48 7.30
C SER A 194 19.94 19.19 6.04
N GLU A 195 20.39 18.40 5.07
CA GLU A 195 20.58 18.81 3.67
C GLU A 195 19.29 18.63 2.86
N GLY A 196 18.45 17.70 3.27
CA GLY A 196 17.23 17.31 2.60
C GLY A 196 16.86 15.85 2.86
N PHE A 197 16.03 15.29 2.00
CA PHE A 197 15.67 13.88 2.07
C PHE A 197 15.53 13.28 0.68
N TYR A 198 15.63 11.97 0.61
CA TYR A 198 15.17 11.20 -0.55
C TYR A 198 14.05 10.26 -0.19
N TYR A 199 13.12 10.14 -1.14
CA TYR A 199 11.92 9.36 -1.04
C TYR A 199 11.88 8.38 -2.22
N GLY A 200 11.84 7.10 -1.99
CA GLY A 200 11.81 6.04 -2.99
C GLY A 200 11.18 4.78 -2.41
N SER A 201 10.87 3.75 -3.17
CA SER A 201 10.13 2.59 -2.72
C SER A 201 10.96 1.31 -2.75
N ASP A 202 10.86 0.54 -1.66
CA ASP A 202 11.35 -0.83 -1.55
C ASP A 202 10.24 -1.89 -1.73
N GLN A 203 8.96 -1.49 -1.69
CA GLN A 203 7.83 -2.43 -1.79
C GLN A 203 7.67 -2.98 -3.20
N TYR A 204 7.80 -2.12 -4.20
CA TYR A 204 7.70 -2.52 -5.60
C TYR A 204 9.05 -2.88 -6.16
N VAL A 205 9.08 -3.90 -6.97
CA VAL A 205 10.25 -4.27 -7.76
C VAL A 205 10.07 -3.73 -9.17
N TRP A 206 10.23 -2.46 -9.30
CA TRP A 206 10.55 -1.64 -10.47
C TRP A 206 10.09 -2.23 -11.80
N GLY A 207 8.78 -2.14 -12.06
CA GLY A 207 8.18 -2.58 -13.30
C GLY A 207 7.89 -4.08 -13.41
N ARG A 208 8.07 -4.86 -12.34
CA ARG A 208 7.61 -6.25 -12.28
C ARG A 208 6.14 -6.34 -11.89
N GLU A 209 5.69 -5.45 -11.02
CA GLU A 209 4.31 -5.39 -10.56
C GLU A 209 3.53 -4.45 -11.47
N PHE A 210 2.86 -5.02 -12.44
CA PHE A 210 1.86 -4.30 -13.20
C PHE A 210 0.51 -4.62 -12.58
N LEU A 211 0.06 -3.71 -11.74
CA LEU A 211 -1.07 -3.93 -10.85
C LEU A 211 -2.41 -3.84 -11.59
N ASP A 212 -2.52 -2.90 -12.54
CA ASP A 212 -3.79 -2.64 -13.23
C ASP A 212 -4.17 -3.75 -14.22
N LYS A 213 -5.38 -4.30 -14.09
CA LYS A 213 -5.95 -5.24 -15.05
C LYS A 213 -6.15 -4.63 -16.43
N TYR A 214 -6.47 -3.36 -16.47
CA TYR A 214 -6.87 -2.63 -17.67
C TYR A 214 -5.88 -1.50 -17.97
N SER A 215 -4.63 -1.84 -18.15
CA SER A 215 -3.60 -0.88 -18.56
C SER A 215 -3.97 -0.25 -19.91
N GLY A 216 -3.82 1.07 -20.01
CA GLY A 216 -4.02 1.80 -21.28
C GLY A 216 -2.95 1.45 -22.33
N ASN A 217 -3.11 1.97 -23.55
CA ASN A 217 -2.07 1.91 -24.57
C ASN A 217 -1.76 3.36 -25.01
N PRO A 218 -0.54 3.92 -24.78
CA PRO A 218 0.58 3.23 -24.11
C PRO A 218 0.26 2.88 -22.65
N ARG A 219 0.95 1.87 -22.14
CA ARG A 219 0.76 1.41 -20.77
C ARG A 219 1.18 2.47 -19.76
N GLU A 220 0.32 2.78 -18.82
CA GLU A 220 0.62 3.69 -17.73
C GLU A 220 1.67 3.06 -16.80
N ILE A 221 2.72 3.80 -16.49
CA ILE A 221 3.74 3.38 -15.52
C ILE A 221 3.32 3.79 -14.10
N GLU A 222 3.72 3.00 -13.11
CA GLU A 222 3.29 3.20 -11.72
C GLU A 222 3.63 4.59 -11.16
N ILE A 223 4.75 5.19 -11.55
CA ILE A 223 5.10 6.56 -11.12
C ILE A 223 4.09 7.61 -11.62
N VAL A 224 3.50 7.42 -12.80
CA VAL A 224 2.46 8.30 -13.34
C VAL A 224 1.13 8.09 -12.61
N LYS A 225 0.79 6.85 -12.31
CA LYS A 225 -0.38 6.48 -11.49
C LYS A 225 -0.37 7.19 -10.13
N HIS A 226 0.79 7.20 -9.47
CA HIS A 226 0.96 7.79 -8.13
C HIS A 226 1.38 9.27 -8.15
N TRP A 227 1.05 10.00 -9.22
CA TRP A 227 1.44 11.40 -9.42
C TRP A 227 1.10 12.31 -8.24
N TYR A 228 -0.05 12.07 -7.59
CA TYR A 228 -0.50 12.92 -6.48
C TYR A 228 0.34 12.72 -5.22
N GLN A 229 0.69 11.48 -4.91
CA GLN A 229 1.61 11.15 -3.83
C GLN A 229 2.98 11.81 -4.02
N TRP A 230 3.57 11.65 -5.21
CA TRP A 230 4.85 12.28 -5.53
C TRP A 230 4.79 13.80 -5.46
N MET A 231 3.70 14.39 -5.93
CA MET A 231 3.48 15.83 -5.85
C MET A 231 3.37 16.32 -4.41
N CYS A 232 2.66 15.61 -3.54
CA CYS A 232 2.55 15.94 -2.11
C CYS A 232 3.95 15.98 -1.46
N TRP A 233 4.74 14.93 -1.59
CA TRP A 233 6.08 14.87 -1.02
C TRP A 233 7.04 15.90 -1.63
N GLY A 234 7.00 16.10 -2.94
CA GLY A 234 7.86 17.06 -3.63
C GLY A 234 7.55 18.50 -3.27
N ARG A 235 6.28 18.90 -3.32
CA ARG A 235 5.89 20.30 -3.04
C ARG A 235 6.03 20.67 -1.58
N LEU A 236 5.56 19.82 -0.67
CA LEU A 236 5.65 20.08 0.77
C LEU A 236 7.07 19.89 1.30
N GLY A 237 7.87 19.01 0.69
CA GLY A 237 9.30 18.91 0.97
C GLY A 237 10.06 20.17 0.63
N TYR A 238 9.62 20.90 -0.40
CA TYR A 238 10.20 22.21 -0.77
C TYR A 238 9.63 23.37 0.06
N ASN A 239 8.32 23.38 0.27
CA ASN A 239 7.63 24.41 1.05
C ASN A 239 6.51 23.80 1.93
N PRO A 240 6.79 23.46 3.19
CA PRO A 240 5.81 22.87 4.09
C PRO A 240 4.68 23.83 4.50
N ASP A 241 4.82 25.12 4.23
CA ASP A 241 3.78 26.11 4.52
C ASP A 241 2.80 26.34 3.36
N MET A 242 2.96 25.57 2.26
CA MET A 242 2.02 25.61 1.15
C MET A 242 0.62 25.21 1.60
N GLY A 243 -0.38 26.06 1.29
CA GLY A 243 -1.77 25.82 1.65
C GLY A 243 -2.43 24.66 0.88
N ASN A 244 -3.50 24.11 1.45
CA ASN A 244 -4.26 23.02 0.83
C ASN A 244 -5.01 23.48 -0.44
N ASP A 245 -5.31 24.76 -0.58
CA ASP A 245 -5.87 25.36 -1.79
C ASP A 245 -5.08 24.99 -3.06
N ARG A 246 -3.76 24.93 -2.95
CA ARG A 246 -2.90 24.54 -4.09
C ARG A 246 -3.08 23.09 -4.54
N PHE A 247 -3.42 22.19 -3.64
CA PHE A 247 -3.74 20.81 -3.98
C PHE A 247 -5.15 20.70 -4.54
N VAL A 248 -6.09 21.46 -4.02
CA VAL A 248 -7.47 21.58 -4.55
C VAL A 248 -7.44 22.13 -5.98
N ASP A 249 -6.66 23.18 -6.26
CA ASP A 249 -6.51 23.76 -7.60
C ASP A 249 -6.01 22.71 -8.62
N VAL A 250 -5.06 21.86 -8.21
CA VAL A 250 -4.56 20.80 -9.10
C VAL A 250 -5.62 19.72 -9.33
N ILE A 251 -6.35 19.31 -8.31
CA ILE A 251 -7.48 18.37 -8.45
C ILE A 251 -8.54 18.96 -9.38
N GLN A 252 -8.91 20.23 -9.21
CA GLN A 252 -9.89 20.90 -10.07
C GLN A 252 -9.43 20.96 -11.52
N SER A 253 -8.15 21.25 -11.76
CA SER A 253 -7.59 21.28 -13.11
C SER A 253 -7.58 19.92 -13.79
N ARG A 254 -7.30 18.85 -13.02
CA ARG A 254 -7.21 17.48 -13.55
C ARG A 254 -8.56 16.80 -13.68
N PHE A 255 -9.47 17.08 -12.76
CA PHE A 255 -10.79 16.46 -12.65
C PHE A 255 -11.90 17.53 -12.57
N PRO A 256 -12.14 18.29 -13.65
CA PRO A 256 -13.07 19.42 -13.64
C PRO A 256 -14.55 19.02 -13.47
N SER A 257 -14.88 17.75 -13.61
CA SER A 257 -16.26 17.22 -13.51
C SER A 257 -16.73 16.95 -12.09
N VAL A 258 -15.85 17.06 -11.09
CA VAL A 258 -16.20 16.83 -9.68
C VAL A 258 -15.89 18.07 -8.83
N ASN A 259 -16.52 18.17 -7.66
CA ASN A 259 -16.15 19.18 -6.67
C ASN A 259 -14.77 18.84 -6.08
N ALA A 260 -13.76 19.62 -6.46
CA ALA A 260 -12.37 19.35 -6.08
C ALA A 260 -12.11 19.47 -4.57
N GLN A 261 -12.83 20.37 -3.89
CA GLN A 261 -12.71 20.54 -2.44
C GLN A 261 -13.24 19.30 -1.69
N GLU A 262 -14.38 18.78 -2.11
CA GLU A 262 -14.95 17.56 -1.52
C GLU A 262 -14.09 16.35 -1.84
N MET A 263 -13.61 16.23 -3.09
CA MET A 263 -12.69 15.16 -3.49
C MET A 263 -11.39 15.20 -2.69
N PHE A 264 -10.81 16.40 -2.48
CA PHE A 264 -9.63 16.58 -1.65
C PHE A 264 -9.84 16.03 -0.24
N HIS A 265 -10.94 16.39 0.41
CA HIS A 265 -11.25 15.92 1.76
C HIS A 265 -11.48 14.39 1.80
N ALA A 266 -12.21 13.84 0.85
CA ALA A 266 -12.46 12.41 0.78
C ALA A 266 -11.16 11.62 0.53
N TRP A 267 -10.31 12.10 -0.38
CA TRP A 267 -9.04 11.46 -0.68
C TRP A 267 -8.08 11.50 0.51
N GLN A 268 -7.98 12.67 1.17
CA GLN A 268 -7.18 12.80 2.38
C GLN A 268 -7.69 11.90 3.51
N SER A 269 -9.01 11.89 3.76
CA SER A 269 -9.62 11.03 4.78
C SER A 269 -9.34 9.55 4.55
N ALA A 270 -9.47 9.07 3.31
CA ALA A 270 -9.13 7.69 2.96
C ALA A 270 -7.62 7.40 3.11
N SER A 271 -6.77 8.35 2.71
CA SER A 271 -5.30 8.19 2.78
C SER A 271 -4.77 8.21 4.21
N MET A 272 -5.39 8.96 5.12
CA MET A 272 -5.00 9.03 6.54
C MET A 272 -5.22 7.73 7.30
N ILE A 273 -6.01 6.80 6.78
CA ILE A 273 -6.19 5.46 7.34
C ILE A 273 -4.84 4.73 7.45
N TYR A 274 -3.98 4.89 6.44
CA TYR A 274 -2.68 4.22 6.40
C TYR A 274 -1.77 4.58 7.57
N PRO A 275 -1.47 5.85 7.86
CA PRO A 275 -0.65 6.20 9.01
C PRO A 275 -1.29 5.82 10.35
N TRP A 276 -2.59 5.93 10.50
CA TRP A 276 -3.23 5.56 11.77
C TRP A 276 -3.17 4.06 12.03
N VAL A 277 -3.47 3.23 11.02
CA VAL A 277 -3.40 1.78 11.17
C VAL A 277 -1.94 1.32 11.33
N THR A 278 -1.02 1.82 10.50
CA THR A 278 0.40 1.43 10.60
C THR A 278 1.03 1.90 11.91
N GLY A 279 0.66 3.11 12.37
CA GLY A 279 1.12 3.63 13.66
C GLY A 279 0.56 2.87 14.86
N PHE A 280 -0.67 2.37 14.78
CA PHE A 280 -1.29 1.60 15.84
C PHE A 280 -0.80 0.14 15.88
N HIS A 281 -0.71 -0.50 14.73
CA HIS A 281 -0.28 -1.90 14.58
C HIS A 281 1.17 -1.94 14.08
N TRP A 282 2.12 -1.67 14.97
CA TRP A 282 3.51 -1.44 14.60
C TRP A 282 4.46 -2.56 15.02
N GLY A 283 4.68 -2.75 16.30
CA GLY A 283 5.72 -3.65 16.81
C GLY A 283 7.09 -3.37 16.20
N ALA A 284 7.88 -4.43 16.00
CA ALA A 284 9.19 -4.38 15.35
C ALA A 284 9.12 -4.91 13.90
N LEU A 285 8.15 -4.47 13.14
CA LEU A 285 7.82 -5.05 11.84
C LEU A 285 8.78 -4.68 10.71
N ASP A 286 9.65 -3.71 10.88
CA ASP A 286 10.67 -3.21 9.94
C ASP A 286 10.35 -3.52 8.45
N PHE A 287 9.46 -2.73 7.82
CA PHE A 287 8.96 -2.86 6.44
C PHE A 287 8.52 -4.30 6.04
N GLN A 288 8.22 -5.14 7.01
CA GLN A 288 7.76 -6.51 6.76
C GLN A 288 6.23 -6.63 6.75
N TRP A 289 5.52 -5.64 7.25
CA TRP A 289 4.07 -5.62 7.24
C TRP A 289 3.54 -4.77 6.09
N TYR A 290 2.51 -5.27 5.41
CA TYR A 290 1.91 -4.60 4.29
C TYR A 290 0.41 -4.41 4.53
N ILE A 291 0.02 -3.15 4.78
CA ILE A 291 -1.34 -2.78 5.19
C ILE A 291 -2.41 -3.25 4.21
N GLU A 292 -2.17 -3.15 2.90
CA GLU A 292 -3.13 -3.54 1.87
C GLU A 292 -3.31 -5.05 1.74
N SER A 293 -2.43 -5.86 2.30
CA SER A 293 -2.58 -7.31 2.34
C SER A 293 -2.96 -7.85 3.71
N GLY A 294 -2.85 -7.05 4.76
CA GLY A 294 -3.04 -7.51 6.14
C GLY A 294 -2.03 -8.55 6.58
N GLN A 295 -0.86 -8.61 5.93
CA GLN A 295 0.12 -9.66 6.14
C GLN A 295 1.55 -9.13 6.22
N SER A 296 2.42 -9.97 6.79
CA SER A 296 3.87 -9.90 6.69
C SER A 296 4.39 -11.25 6.18
N ARG A 297 5.71 -11.41 6.08
CA ARG A 297 6.26 -12.75 5.82
C ARG A 297 5.83 -13.72 6.92
N PRO A 298 5.54 -15.00 6.61
CA PRO A 298 5.04 -15.97 7.58
C PRO A 298 5.88 -16.06 8.87
N PHE A 299 7.21 -16.00 8.77
CA PHE A 299 8.09 -16.07 9.95
C PHE A 299 8.02 -14.80 10.81
N VAL A 300 7.67 -13.63 10.24
CA VAL A 300 7.47 -12.36 10.98
C VAL A 300 6.12 -12.36 11.67
N ALA A 301 5.08 -12.79 10.95
CA ALA A 301 3.72 -12.90 11.48
C ALA A 301 3.58 -13.99 12.54
N ASN A 302 4.45 -14.98 12.51
CA ASN A 302 4.31 -16.22 13.28
C ASN A 302 2.99 -16.96 12.96
N THR A 303 2.56 -16.90 11.70
CA THR A 303 1.39 -17.61 11.15
C THR A 303 1.77 -18.25 9.83
N PRO A 304 1.19 -19.39 9.44
CA PRO A 304 1.51 -20.07 8.18
C PRO A 304 1.24 -19.23 6.93
N SER A 305 0.24 -18.34 7.00
CA SER A 305 -0.16 -17.48 5.86
C SER A 305 0.57 -16.15 5.82
N GLY A 306 1.18 -15.72 6.93
CA GLY A 306 1.64 -14.36 7.11
C GLY A 306 0.55 -13.36 7.48
N TYR A 307 -0.73 -13.75 7.47
CA TYR A 307 -1.85 -12.87 7.85
C TYR A 307 -1.80 -12.50 9.33
N HIS A 308 -2.05 -11.24 9.63
CA HIS A 308 -2.13 -10.74 11.00
C HIS A 308 -3.56 -10.91 11.52
N ASP A 309 -3.78 -11.98 12.27
CA ASP A 309 -5.05 -12.27 12.93
C ASP A 309 -5.35 -11.31 14.10
N VAL A 310 -6.52 -11.47 14.70
CA VAL A 310 -6.96 -10.66 15.84
C VAL A 310 -5.98 -10.76 17.02
N ASN A 311 -5.34 -11.89 17.24
CA ASN A 311 -4.38 -12.08 18.34
C ASN A 311 -3.11 -11.25 18.10
N ARG A 312 -2.68 -11.14 16.84
CA ARG A 312 -1.55 -10.30 16.47
C ARG A 312 -1.86 -8.82 16.71
N PHE A 313 -3.10 -8.38 16.43
CA PHE A 313 -3.57 -7.03 16.74
C PHE A 313 -3.60 -6.75 18.25
N ILE A 314 -3.97 -7.73 19.08
CA ILE A 314 -3.91 -7.57 20.54
C ILE A 314 -2.46 -7.39 21.02
N THR A 315 -1.50 -8.14 20.47
CA THR A 315 -0.16 -8.25 21.05
C THR A 315 0.85 -7.23 20.54
N LEU A 316 0.71 -6.71 19.34
CA LEU A 316 1.67 -5.75 18.79
C LEU A 316 1.48 -4.37 19.39
N PRO A 317 2.56 -3.72 19.87
CA PRO A 317 2.49 -2.37 20.40
C PRO A 317 2.40 -1.33 19.28
N PRO A 318 1.84 -0.13 19.57
CA PRO A 318 1.88 1.01 18.67
C PRO A 318 3.29 1.60 18.50
N HIS A 319 3.46 2.41 17.44
CA HIS A 319 4.67 3.20 17.23
C HIS A 319 4.82 4.27 18.34
N LYS A 320 6.01 4.37 18.93
CA LYS A 320 6.26 5.24 20.09
C LYS A 320 5.96 6.73 19.84
N GLY A 321 6.08 7.20 18.60
CA GLY A 321 5.81 8.60 18.24
C GLY A 321 4.33 8.97 18.09
N THR A 322 3.39 8.02 18.24
CA THR A 322 1.95 8.27 18.02
C THR A 322 1.21 8.74 19.26
N GLY A 323 1.67 8.40 20.45
CA GLY A 323 0.93 8.58 21.70
C GLY A 323 -0.21 7.58 21.89
N TYR A 324 -0.31 6.56 21.07
CA TYR A 324 -1.33 5.50 21.19
C TYR A 324 -1.02 4.53 22.32
N ILE A 325 -2.07 4.06 22.98
CA ILE A 325 -1.98 3.03 24.02
C ILE A 325 -2.17 1.65 23.38
N SER A 326 -1.35 0.68 23.75
CA SER A 326 -1.52 -0.71 23.32
C SER A 326 -2.78 -1.34 23.92
N ILE A 327 -3.38 -2.30 23.23
CA ILE A 327 -4.56 -3.01 23.71
C ILE A 327 -4.34 -3.64 25.09
N PRO A 328 -3.23 -4.34 25.38
CA PRO A 328 -3.01 -4.89 26.73
C PRO A 328 -2.94 -3.84 27.82
N ASN A 329 -2.28 -2.70 27.57
CA ASN A 329 -2.18 -1.63 28.57
C ASN A 329 -3.55 -0.96 28.79
N TYR A 330 -4.31 -0.73 27.72
CA TYR A 330 -5.68 -0.24 27.83
C TYR A 330 -6.57 -1.18 28.63
N THR A 331 -6.56 -2.48 28.30
CA THR A 331 -7.35 -3.51 28.99
C THR A 331 -7.06 -3.52 30.49
N LYS A 332 -5.78 -3.52 30.85
CA LYS A 332 -5.36 -3.52 32.26
C LYS A 332 -5.82 -2.25 32.99
N ALA A 333 -5.60 -1.07 32.41
CA ALA A 333 -5.98 0.20 33.03
C ALA A 333 -7.50 0.32 33.16
N PHE A 334 -8.25 -0.03 32.10
CA PHE A 334 -9.71 0.01 32.07
C PHE A 334 -10.34 -0.88 33.16
N LEU A 335 -9.91 -2.14 33.26
CA LEU A 335 -10.44 -3.06 34.27
C LEU A 335 -10.04 -2.70 35.70
N ALA A 336 -8.90 -2.03 35.88
CA ALA A 336 -8.47 -1.52 37.19
C ALA A 336 -9.13 -0.18 37.57
N GLY A 337 -9.90 0.46 36.67
CA GLY A 337 -10.44 1.81 36.88
C GLY A 337 -9.37 2.89 37.01
N SER A 338 -8.17 2.64 36.44
CA SER A 338 -7.05 3.59 36.48
C SER A 338 -7.19 4.66 35.43
N GLU A 339 -6.55 5.81 35.67
CA GLU A 339 -6.42 6.87 34.67
C GLU A 339 -5.69 6.36 33.43
N ILE A 340 -6.17 6.77 32.25
CA ILE A 340 -5.64 6.35 30.95
C ILE A 340 -5.06 7.58 30.26
N GLU A 341 -3.73 7.62 30.14
CA GLU A 341 -3.02 8.66 29.42
C GLU A 341 -2.77 8.23 27.96
N GLY A 342 -3.05 9.13 27.01
CA GLY A 342 -2.87 8.91 25.58
C GLY A 342 -4.13 8.48 24.84
N GLU A 343 -4.02 8.29 23.52
CA GLU A 343 -5.16 7.91 22.67
C GLU A 343 -5.42 6.41 22.76
N THR A 344 -6.63 6.03 23.18
CA THR A 344 -7.02 4.65 23.42
C THR A 344 -7.24 3.87 22.11
N PRO A 345 -7.15 2.51 22.11
CA PRO A 345 -7.45 1.70 20.93
C PRO A 345 -8.85 1.97 20.33
N LEU A 346 -9.84 2.22 21.19
CA LEU A 346 -11.21 2.51 20.75
C LEU A 346 -11.29 3.89 20.06
N GLN A 347 -10.61 4.92 20.59
CA GLN A 347 -10.55 6.23 19.95
C GLN A 347 -9.82 6.18 18.59
N VAL A 348 -8.73 5.43 18.50
CA VAL A 348 -8.04 5.21 17.20
C VAL A 348 -8.96 4.52 16.21
N ALA A 349 -9.67 3.47 16.64
CA ALA A 349 -10.64 2.77 15.80
C ALA A 349 -11.77 3.68 15.33
N ASP A 350 -12.32 4.51 16.24
CA ASP A 350 -13.40 5.47 15.95
C ASP A 350 -12.95 6.50 14.91
N LYS A 351 -11.73 7.02 15.07
CA LYS A 351 -11.12 7.95 14.12
C LYS A 351 -10.97 7.33 12.71
N ILE A 352 -10.50 6.08 12.63
CA ILE A 352 -10.36 5.35 11.39
C ILE A 352 -11.73 5.13 10.73
N ILE A 353 -12.71 4.65 11.49
CA ILE A 353 -14.07 4.39 10.99
C ILE A 353 -14.74 5.68 10.52
N HIS A 354 -14.67 6.76 11.30
CA HIS A 354 -15.25 8.05 10.96
C HIS A 354 -14.70 8.60 9.63
N ASN A 355 -13.37 8.58 9.44
CA ASN A 355 -12.76 9.06 8.20
C ASN A 355 -13.08 8.16 7.01
N SER A 356 -13.18 6.85 7.25
CA SER A 356 -13.65 5.90 6.23
C SER A 356 -15.08 6.23 5.79
N ASP A 357 -15.97 6.51 6.74
CA ASP A 357 -17.35 6.88 6.44
C ASP A 357 -17.44 8.22 5.69
N GLN A 358 -16.63 9.21 6.06
CA GLN A 358 -16.55 10.49 5.32
C GLN A 358 -16.14 10.28 3.86
N ALA A 359 -15.10 9.46 3.63
CA ALA A 359 -14.64 9.16 2.27
C ALA A 359 -15.69 8.39 1.47
N LEU A 360 -16.32 7.36 2.04
CA LEU A 360 -17.37 6.58 1.39
C LEU A 360 -18.63 7.42 1.11
N ASN A 361 -19.07 8.26 2.06
CA ASN A 361 -20.24 9.12 1.90
C ASN A 361 -20.13 10.09 0.72
N TRP A 362 -18.92 10.52 0.40
CA TRP A 362 -18.68 11.30 -0.80
C TRP A 362 -18.55 10.40 -2.04
N ALA A 363 -17.69 9.40 -1.98
CA ALA A 363 -17.32 8.58 -3.12
C ALA A 363 -18.46 7.72 -3.66
N ASP A 364 -19.34 7.20 -2.79
CA ASP A 364 -20.48 6.37 -3.20
C ASP A 364 -21.59 7.18 -3.93
N LYS A 365 -21.60 8.50 -3.79
CA LYS A 365 -22.52 9.39 -4.54
C LYS A 365 -22.02 9.73 -5.94
N GLN A 366 -20.74 9.43 -6.24
CA GLN A 366 -20.20 9.77 -7.55
C GLN A 366 -20.67 8.77 -8.59
N SER A 367 -21.10 9.28 -9.75
CA SER A 367 -21.40 8.46 -10.91
C SER A 367 -20.14 7.73 -11.36
N MET A 368 -20.28 6.49 -11.81
CA MET A 368 -19.17 5.74 -12.42
C MET A 368 -18.99 6.10 -13.91
N GLU A 369 -19.92 6.86 -14.51
CA GLU A 369 -19.86 7.33 -15.90
C GLU A 369 -18.99 8.57 -16.01
N MET A 370 -17.67 8.38 -16.00
CA MET A 370 -16.67 9.45 -16.07
C MET A 370 -15.39 8.94 -16.74
N ASN A 371 -14.40 9.82 -16.95
CA ASN A 371 -13.15 9.36 -17.54
C ASN A 371 -12.47 8.31 -16.65
N LYS A 372 -11.71 7.41 -17.29
CA LYS A 372 -11.09 6.24 -16.65
C LYS A 372 -10.24 6.61 -15.42
N GLU A 373 -9.42 7.66 -15.52
CA GLU A 373 -8.51 8.03 -14.43
C GLU A 373 -9.29 8.47 -13.18
N LEU A 374 -10.28 9.33 -13.37
CA LEU A 374 -11.12 9.81 -12.26
C LEU A 374 -11.88 8.66 -11.61
N ARG A 375 -12.49 7.78 -12.42
CA ARG A 375 -13.23 6.62 -11.92
C ARG A 375 -12.34 5.71 -11.07
N ILE A 376 -11.17 5.32 -11.58
CA ILE A 376 -10.25 4.46 -10.82
C ILE A 376 -9.73 5.19 -9.58
N THR A 377 -9.53 6.50 -9.63
CA THR A 377 -9.13 7.28 -8.44
C THR A 377 -10.23 7.25 -7.36
N ILE A 378 -11.50 7.38 -7.75
CA ILE A 378 -12.64 7.28 -6.84
C ILE A 378 -12.79 5.85 -6.30
N ASP A 379 -12.60 4.84 -7.15
CA ASP A 379 -12.57 3.44 -6.71
C ASP A 379 -11.45 3.18 -5.71
N ASP A 380 -10.25 3.77 -5.90
CA ASP A 380 -9.16 3.67 -4.94
C ASP A 380 -9.50 4.33 -3.59
N ILE A 381 -10.14 5.50 -3.61
CA ILE A 381 -10.65 6.17 -2.39
C ILE A 381 -11.63 5.26 -1.65
N LYS A 382 -12.61 4.67 -2.36
CA LYS A 382 -13.56 3.68 -1.78
C LYS A 382 -12.83 2.48 -1.21
N THR A 383 -11.84 1.97 -1.93
CA THR A 383 -11.09 0.77 -1.54
C THR A 383 -10.28 1.03 -0.28
N MET A 384 -9.55 2.15 -0.20
CA MET A 384 -8.83 2.56 1.02
C MET A 384 -9.78 2.77 2.20
N ALA A 385 -10.94 3.37 1.97
CA ALA A 385 -11.94 3.59 3.03
C ALA A 385 -12.55 2.27 3.54
N ARG A 386 -12.82 1.30 2.66
CA ARG A 386 -13.28 -0.05 3.05
C ARG A 386 -12.22 -0.81 3.83
N LEU A 387 -10.94 -0.66 3.45
CA LEU A 387 -9.82 -1.18 4.23
C LEU A 387 -9.76 -0.54 5.63
N GLY A 388 -10.02 0.77 5.72
CA GLY A 388 -10.14 1.48 7.01
C GLY A 388 -11.26 0.94 7.87
N LYS A 389 -12.45 0.70 7.31
CA LYS A 389 -13.55 0.06 8.04
C LYS A 389 -13.14 -1.31 8.58
N ASN A 390 -12.46 -2.13 7.74
CA ASN A 390 -11.95 -3.43 8.20
C ASN A 390 -11.05 -3.26 9.42
N TYR A 391 -10.02 -2.41 9.35
CA TYR A 391 -9.08 -2.26 10.47
C TYR A 391 -9.69 -1.59 11.70
N GLY A 392 -10.54 -0.59 11.51
CA GLY A 392 -11.23 0.04 12.63
C GLY A 392 -12.06 -0.97 13.43
N HIS A 393 -12.86 -1.77 12.75
CA HIS A 393 -13.63 -2.85 13.37
C HIS A 393 -12.73 -3.95 13.95
N LYS A 394 -11.62 -4.29 13.28
CA LYS A 394 -10.65 -5.27 13.82
C LYS A 394 -10.00 -4.80 15.11
N ILE A 395 -9.62 -3.52 15.20
CA ILE A 395 -9.04 -2.92 16.43
C ILE A 395 -10.08 -2.93 17.56
N ARG A 396 -11.34 -2.58 17.29
CA ARG A 396 -12.42 -2.67 18.29
C ARG A 396 -12.63 -4.11 18.74
N GLY A 397 -12.78 -5.05 17.78
CA GLY A 397 -12.94 -6.47 18.07
C GLY A 397 -11.80 -7.05 18.90
N ALA A 398 -10.55 -6.71 18.55
CA ALA A 398 -9.36 -7.09 19.31
C ALA A 398 -9.38 -6.51 20.73
N THR A 399 -9.80 -5.27 20.89
CA THR A 399 -9.90 -4.61 22.20
C THR A 399 -10.95 -5.25 23.07
N TYR A 400 -12.15 -5.49 22.55
CA TYR A 400 -13.23 -6.15 23.30
C TYR A 400 -12.89 -7.61 23.59
N LEU A 401 -12.22 -8.32 22.68
CA LEU A 401 -11.75 -9.68 22.94
C LEU A 401 -10.70 -9.72 24.05
N SER A 402 -9.81 -8.73 24.12
CA SER A 402 -8.85 -8.60 25.22
C SER A 402 -9.56 -8.33 26.55
N LEU A 403 -10.55 -7.45 26.59
CA LEU A 403 -11.38 -7.21 27.79
C LEU A 403 -12.13 -8.47 28.23
N PHE A 404 -12.71 -9.22 27.28
CA PHE A 404 -13.37 -10.49 27.59
C PHE A 404 -12.42 -11.51 28.20
N ARG A 405 -11.25 -11.69 27.62
CA ARG A 405 -10.27 -12.69 28.08
C ARG A 405 -9.79 -12.45 29.51
N GLU A 406 -9.70 -11.17 29.92
CA GLU A 406 -9.26 -10.78 31.27
C GLU A 406 -10.43 -10.75 32.29
N SER A 407 -11.66 -10.34 31.86
CA SER A 407 -12.79 -10.16 32.77
C SER A 407 -13.80 -11.30 32.76
N LEU A 408 -13.81 -12.12 31.72
CA LEU A 408 -14.81 -13.16 31.42
C LEU A 408 -16.26 -12.64 31.33
N GLN A 409 -16.45 -11.33 31.18
CA GLN A 409 -17.78 -10.72 31.02
C GLN A 409 -18.33 -10.93 29.63
N ARG A 410 -19.49 -11.57 29.53
CA ARG A 410 -20.13 -11.97 28.26
C ARG A 410 -20.39 -10.79 27.31
N GLU A 411 -20.69 -9.63 27.83
CA GLU A 411 -20.93 -8.43 27.04
C GLU A 411 -19.74 -8.09 26.13
N TRP A 412 -18.49 -8.21 26.64
CA TRP A 412 -17.29 -7.94 25.84
C TRP A 412 -17.09 -8.99 24.74
N TYR A 413 -17.47 -10.23 25.01
CA TYR A 413 -17.44 -11.28 23.98
C TYR A 413 -18.41 -10.97 22.84
N ASP A 414 -19.66 -10.64 23.17
CA ASP A 414 -20.69 -10.37 22.17
C ASP A 414 -20.30 -9.17 21.28
N LYS A 415 -19.80 -8.08 21.89
CA LYS A 415 -19.22 -6.93 21.16
C LYS A 415 -18.01 -7.32 20.30
N ALA A 416 -17.12 -8.17 20.80
CA ALA A 416 -15.97 -8.61 20.03
C ALA A 416 -16.38 -9.39 18.76
N ILE A 417 -17.33 -10.32 18.88
CA ILE A 417 -17.82 -11.11 17.73
C ILE A 417 -18.57 -10.23 16.72
N GLU A 418 -19.35 -9.25 17.17
CA GLU A 418 -20.01 -8.28 16.29
C GLU A 418 -18.98 -7.49 15.47
N GLU A 419 -17.96 -6.94 16.13
CA GLU A 419 -16.92 -6.15 15.49
C GLU A 419 -16.03 -6.98 14.54
N LEU A 420 -15.73 -8.24 14.90
CA LEU A 420 -14.97 -9.14 14.02
C LEU A 420 -15.76 -9.54 12.77
N ASN A 421 -17.07 -9.73 12.88
CA ASN A 421 -17.96 -9.92 11.73
C ASN A 421 -17.95 -8.69 10.82
N ALA A 422 -18.09 -7.48 11.38
CA ALA A 422 -18.01 -6.25 10.62
C ALA A 422 -16.65 -6.12 9.92
N SER A 423 -15.55 -6.41 10.63
CA SER A 423 -14.19 -6.42 10.04
C SER A 423 -14.11 -7.37 8.84
N ALA A 424 -14.51 -8.63 8.99
CA ALA A 424 -14.46 -9.61 7.91
C ALA A 424 -15.34 -9.20 6.72
N GLY A 425 -16.54 -8.66 6.97
CA GLY A 425 -17.41 -8.14 5.92
C GLY A 425 -16.76 -7.01 5.14
N TYR A 426 -16.15 -6.05 5.82
CA TYR A 426 -15.43 -4.96 5.16
C TYR A 426 -14.16 -5.42 4.44
N TRP A 427 -13.48 -6.48 4.90
CA TRP A 427 -12.43 -7.11 4.10
C TRP A 427 -12.99 -7.66 2.78
N ARG A 428 -14.16 -8.30 2.80
CA ARG A 428 -14.82 -8.79 1.57
C ARG A 428 -15.16 -7.65 0.61
N HIS A 429 -15.66 -6.54 1.14
CA HIS A 429 -15.97 -5.34 0.35
C HIS A 429 -14.69 -4.69 -0.22
N TYR A 430 -13.64 -4.62 0.57
CA TYR A 430 -12.32 -4.15 0.17
C TYR A 430 -11.76 -5.00 -0.98
N ALA A 431 -11.79 -6.32 -0.83
CA ALA A 431 -11.30 -7.25 -1.85
C ALA A 431 -12.08 -7.11 -3.17
N ALA A 432 -13.42 -7.01 -3.13
CA ALA A 432 -14.23 -6.78 -4.33
C ALA A 432 -13.80 -5.49 -5.06
N SER A 433 -13.61 -4.40 -4.31
CA SER A 433 -13.17 -3.11 -4.87
C SER A 433 -11.79 -3.19 -5.51
N GLY A 434 -10.83 -3.81 -4.82
CA GLY A 434 -9.48 -3.99 -5.34
C GLY A 434 -9.45 -4.88 -6.59
N LEU A 435 -10.17 -6.00 -6.55
CA LEU A 435 -10.28 -6.94 -7.67
C LEU A 435 -10.95 -6.36 -8.91
N ALA A 436 -11.74 -5.29 -8.78
CA ALA A 436 -12.35 -4.62 -9.91
C ALA A 436 -11.29 -4.01 -10.87
N ASN A 437 -10.20 -3.49 -10.33
CA ASN A 437 -9.20 -2.75 -11.09
C ASN A 437 -7.80 -3.40 -11.10
N TYR A 438 -7.48 -4.26 -10.13
CA TYR A 438 -6.14 -4.78 -9.90
C TYR A 438 -6.05 -6.29 -10.02
N HIS A 439 -4.86 -6.78 -10.44
CA HIS A 439 -4.57 -8.21 -10.48
C HIS A 439 -4.49 -8.82 -9.08
N ASN A 440 -4.86 -10.09 -8.97
CA ASN A 440 -4.75 -10.92 -7.77
C ASN A 440 -4.58 -12.40 -8.19
N PRO A 441 -3.70 -13.17 -7.57
CA PRO A 441 -2.71 -12.74 -6.59
C PRO A 441 -1.54 -11.95 -7.20
N LEU A 442 -0.86 -11.16 -6.35
CA LEU A 442 0.35 -10.43 -6.71
C LEU A 442 1.53 -10.86 -5.84
N TRP A 443 2.72 -10.80 -6.42
CA TRP A 443 3.94 -11.00 -5.66
C TRP A 443 4.59 -9.66 -5.32
N THR A 444 4.95 -9.46 -4.05
CA THR A 444 5.73 -8.33 -3.57
C THR A 444 7.04 -8.81 -2.96
N ASN A 445 8.10 -8.02 -3.06
CA ASN A 445 9.41 -8.42 -2.53
C ASN A 445 9.46 -8.43 -0.99
N ARG A 446 8.51 -7.77 -0.31
CA ARG A 446 8.51 -7.65 1.16
C ARG A 446 7.71 -8.73 1.85
N VAL A 447 6.52 -9.03 1.37
CA VAL A 447 5.62 -9.97 2.06
C VAL A 447 5.34 -11.26 1.27
N GLY A 448 5.84 -11.34 0.04
CA GLY A 448 5.59 -12.47 -0.84
C GLY A 448 4.28 -12.32 -1.61
N TYR A 449 3.50 -13.39 -1.75
CA TYR A 449 2.22 -13.34 -2.44
C TYR A 449 1.17 -12.62 -1.60
N VAL A 450 0.54 -11.62 -2.20
CA VAL A 450 -0.65 -10.95 -1.71
C VAL A 450 -1.85 -11.54 -2.43
N ASP A 451 -2.76 -12.15 -1.68
CA ASP A 451 -4.01 -12.71 -2.19
C ASP A 451 -5.18 -12.25 -1.32
N TRP A 452 -5.92 -11.26 -1.81
CA TRP A 452 -7.04 -10.68 -1.07
C TRP A 452 -8.18 -11.66 -0.84
N LYS A 453 -8.41 -12.61 -1.77
CA LYS A 453 -9.45 -13.65 -1.62
C LYS A 453 -9.07 -14.63 -0.50
N LYS A 454 -7.83 -15.12 -0.54
CA LYS A 454 -7.32 -16.02 0.50
C LYS A 454 -7.26 -15.35 1.88
N ASN A 455 -6.91 -14.06 1.92
CA ASN A 455 -6.87 -13.31 3.17
C ASN A 455 -8.28 -13.04 3.74
N PHE A 456 -9.32 -13.09 2.92
CA PHE A 456 -10.70 -13.09 3.40
C PHE A 456 -11.03 -14.34 4.22
N ASP A 457 -10.56 -15.51 3.82
CA ASP A 457 -10.75 -16.73 4.61
C ASP A 457 -10.11 -16.61 6.01
N TRP A 458 -8.96 -15.93 6.08
CA TRP A 458 -8.33 -15.63 7.37
C TRP A 458 -9.09 -14.59 8.19
N ALA A 459 -9.72 -13.61 7.55
CA ALA A 459 -10.60 -12.67 8.25
C ALA A 459 -11.85 -13.36 8.82
N LEU A 460 -12.43 -14.32 8.09
CA LEU A 460 -13.50 -15.19 8.60
C LEU A 460 -13.02 -16.05 9.76
N PHE A 461 -11.79 -16.54 9.69
CA PHE A 461 -11.21 -17.36 10.76
C PHE A 461 -11.07 -16.59 12.06
N ASP A 462 -10.86 -15.25 12.04
CA ASP A 462 -10.89 -14.43 13.26
C ASP A 462 -12.24 -14.55 14.01
N VAL A 463 -13.36 -14.66 13.29
CA VAL A 463 -14.68 -14.88 13.90
C VAL A 463 -14.81 -16.31 14.42
N ILE A 464 -14.55 -17.29 13.56
CA ILE A 464 -14.80 -18.72 13.82
C ILE A 464 -13.89 -19.25 14.96
N ALA A 465 -12.61 -18.89 14.93
CA ALA A 465 -11.65 -19.34 15.94
C ALA A 465 -11.94 -18.79 17.34
N ASN A 466 -12.70 -17.71 17.45
CA ASN A 466 -13.17 -17.17 18.71
C ASN A 466 -14.61 -17.59 19.05
N GLY A 467 -15.17 -18.61 18.38
CA GLY A 467 -16.47 -19.21 18.67
C GLY A 467 -17.67 -18.43 18.17
N GLY A 468 -17.46 -17.41 17.31
CA GLY A 468 -18.52 -16.63 16.70
C GLY A 468 -19.16 -17.33 15.50
N GLN A 469 -20.40 -16.95 15.21
CA GLN A 469 -21.06 -17.30 13.96
C GLN A 469 -20.79 -16.20 12.94
N VAL A 470 -20.56 -16.59 11.68
CA VAL A 470 -20.33 -15.66 10.58
C VAL A 470 -21.66 -15.01 10.18
N ASN A 471 -21.71 -13.67 10.27
CA ASN A 471 -22.84 -12.83 9.90
C ASN A 471 -22.32 -11.48 9.41
N LEU A 472 -22.04 -11.39 8.12
CA LEU A 472 -21.35 -10.25 7.51
C LEU A 472 -22.33 -9.21 6.95
N PRO A 473 -21.99 -7.91 6.99
CA PRO A 473 -22.81 -6.86 6.38
C PRO A 473 -22.72 -6.90 4.86
N SER A 474 -23.83 -6.64 4.18
CA SER A 474 -23.90 -6.54 2.73
C SER A 474 -23.21 -5.27 2.20
N MET A 475 -22.69 -5.40 0.99
CA MET A 475 -22.19 -4.28 0.21
C MET A 475 -23.35 -3.50 -0.40
N GLN A 476 -23.29 -2.16 -0.32
CA GLN A 476 -24.32 -1.34 -0.95
C GLN A 476 -24.23 -1.42 -2.47
N PRO A 477 -25.36 -1.37 -3.20
CA PRO A 477 -25.37 -1.26 -4.65
C PRO A 477 -24.59 -0.03 -5.13
N THR A 478 -23.92 -0.16 -6.26
CA THR A 478 -23.16 0.95 -6.84
C THR A 478 -24.10 2.03 -7.39
N ALA A 479 -23.82 3.29 -7.12
CA ALA A 479 -24.57 4.39 -7.69
C ALA A 479 -24.23 4.59 -9.18
N GLY A 480 -25.26 4.87 -9.99
CA GLY A 480 -25.11 5.07 -11.43
C GLY A 480 -25.17 3.78 -12.25
N GLY A 481 -25.19 3.92 -13.57
CA GLY A 481 -25.40 2.81 -14.50
C GLY A 481 -26.89 2.45 -14.70
N THR A 482 -27.10 1.33 -15.37
CA THR A 482 -28.44 0.77 -15.60
C THR A 482 -28.55 -0.58 -14.89
N VAL A 483 -29.40 -0.64 -13.87
CA VAL A 483 -29.66 -1.88 -13.14
C VAL A 483 -30.72 -2.70 -13.86
N LEU A 484 -30.39 -3.96 -14.12
CA LEU A 484 -31.28 -4.98 -14.69
C LEU A 484 -31.44 -6.11 -13.65
N GLU A 485 -32.59 -6.15 -13.00
CA GLU A 485 -32.89 -7.16 -11.98
C GLU A 485 -32.87 -8.57 -12.58
N ALA A 486 -32.34 -9.53 -11.83
CA ALA A 486 -32.18 -10.89 -12.32
C ALA A 486 -33.53 -11.60 -12.54
N GLU A 487 -34.52 -11.33 -11.71
CA GLU A 487 -35.86 -11.89 -11.85
C GLU A 487 -36.63 -11.41 -13.09
N ASN A 488 -36.17 -10.32 -13.71
CA ASN A 488 -36.72 -9.78 -14.97
C ASN A 488 -35.97 -10.26 -16.21
N ALA A 489 -34.89 -11.03 -16.05
CA ALA A 489 -34.12 -11.61 -17.15
C ALA A 489 -34.86 -12.81 -17.78
N ASP A 490 -34.43 -13.21 -19.00
CA ASP A 490 -34.76 -14.51 -19.54
C ASP A 490 -33.89 -15.57 -18.85
N PHE A 491 -34.49 -16.54 -18.16
CA PHE A 491 -33.73 -17.55 -17.44
C PHE A 491 -34.24 -18.96 -17.67
N GLN A 492 -33.30 -19.90 -17.70
CA GLN A 492 -33.56 -21.33 -17.83
C GLN A 492 -32.90 -22.04 -16.66
N VAL A 493 -33.51 -23.11 -16.17
CA VAL A 493 -33.05 -23.93 -15.03
C VAL A 493 -32.84 -23.17 -13.71
N SER A 494 -32.62 -21.86 -13.72
CA SER A 494 -32.57 -21.02 -12.53
C SER A 494 -33.95 -20.90 -11.89
N VAL A 495 -33.98 -20.61 -10.59
CA VAL A 495 -35.26 -20.55 -9.83
C VAL A 495 -35.37 -19.21 -9.13
N PHE A 496 -36.51 -18.55 -9.30
CA PHE A 496 -36.84 -17.32 -8.57
C PHE A 496 -36.98 -17.61 -7.07
N LYS A 497 -36.42 -16.75 -6.25
CA LYS A 497 -36.36 -16.84 -4.79
C LYS A 497 -36.46 -15.45 -4.14
N SER A 498 -36.86 -15.42 -2.85
CA SER A 498 -36.95 -14.18 -2.06
C SER A 498 -36.74 -14.39 -0.55
N GLU A 499 -36.21 -15.55 -0.14
CA GLU A 499 -36.06 -15.88 1.28
C GLU A 499 -34.83 -15.23 1.95
N VAL A 500 -33.80 -14.88 1.18
CA VAL A 500 -32.57 -14.26 1.69
C VAL A 500 -32.69 -12.74 1.55
N GLU A 501 -32.82 -12.04 2.66
CA GLU A 501 -32.99 -10.58 2.69
C GLU A 501 -31.82 -9.80 2.10
N GLY A 502 -32.04 -8.53 1.71
CA GLY A 502 -31.03 -7.59 1.24
C GLY A 502 -30.83 -7.53 -0.27
N PHE A 503 -31.66 -8.23 -1.07
CA PHE A 503 -31.71 -8.08 -2.52
C PHE A 503 -32.40 -6.77 -2.94
N THR A 504 -32.25 -6.37 -4.20
CA THR A 504 -33.00 -5.31 -4.86
C THR A 504 -34.19 -5.90 -5.63
N GLY A 505 -35.09 -5.06 -6.17
CA GLY A 505 -36.23 -5.57 -6.92
C GLY A 505 -37.24 -6.37 -6.10
N LYS A 506 -37.74 -7.49 -6.65
CA LYS A 506 -38.75 -8.36 -6.06
C LYS A 506 -38.17 -9.66 -5.49
N GLY A 507 -36.92 -9.97 -5.82
CA GLY A 507 -36.29 -11.21 -5.45
C GLY A 507 -34.96 -11.38 -6.18
N TYR A 508 -34.51 -12.62 -6.26
CA TYR A 508 -33.26 -12.98 -6.90
C TYR A 508 -33.39 -14.32 -7.63
N LEU A 509 -32.43 -14.68 -8.47
CA LEU A 509 -32.36 -15.99 -9.10
C LEU A 509 -31.32 -16.88 -8.39
N GLU A 510 -31.73 -18.08 -8.00
CA GLU A 510 -30.84 -19.15 -7.63
C GLU A 510 -30.42 -19.90 -8.90
N THR A 511 -29.16 -19.78 -9.32
CA THR A 511 -28.62 -20.54 -10.46
C THR A 511 -28.47 -22.02 -10.08
N ARG A 512 -28.45 -22.92 -11.05
CA ARG A 512 -28.36 -24.37 -10.84
C ARG A 512 -27.40 -24.99 -11.87
N VAL A 513 -26.79 -26.09 -11.46
CA VAL A 513 -26.01 -26.91 -12.41
C VAL A 513 -26.97 -27.52 -13.44
N GLY A 514 -26.68 -27.32 -14.73
CA GLY A 514 -27.49 -27.86 -15.82
C GLY A 514 -26.94 -27.48 -17.20
N ASP A 515 -27.34 -28.20 -18.24
CA ASP A 515 -26.86 -28.06 -19.62
C ASP A 515 -27.47 -26.86 -20.40
N ALA A 516 -28.00 -25.87 -19.70
CA ALA A 516 -28.55 -24.71 -20.37
C ALA A 516 -27.44 -23.86 -21.00
N ARG A 517 -27.62 -23.44 -22.25
CA ARG A 517 -26.69 -22.59 -22.97
C ARG A 517 -26.50 -21.22 -22.29
N HIS A 518 -27.58 -20.71 -21.64
CA HIS A 518 -27.56 -19.55 -20.77
C HIS A 518 -28.48 -19.83 -19.59
N GLN A 519 -27.98 -19.70 -18.39
CA GLN A 519 -28.82 -19.81 -17.21
C GLN A 519 -29.63 -18.53 -16.94
N VAL A 520 -28.97 -17.37 -17.18
CA VAL A 520 -29.59 -16.04 -17.06
C VAL A 520 -29.09 -15.17 -18.21
N LYS A 521 -30.04 -14.48 -18.88
CA LYS A 521 -29.76 -13.63 -20.04
C LYS A 521 -30.57 -12.34 -19.96
N TRP A 522 -29.88 -11.22 -20.04
CA TRP A 522 -30.46 -9.88 -20.15
C TRP A 522 -30.36 -9.33 -21.57
N THR A 523 -31.29 -8.45 -21.90
CA THR A 523 -31.24 -7.64 -23.13
C THR A 523 -31.04 -6.18 -22.71
N TYR A 524 -30.08 -5.50 -23.34
CA TYR A 524 -29.77 -4.11 -23.06
C TYR A 524 -29.49 -3.35 -24.35
N THR A 525 -30.14 -2.18 -24.51
CA THR A 525 -29.92 -1.30 -25.66
C THR A 525 -28.91 -0.21 -25.32
N THR A 526 -27.73 -0.26 -25.94
CA THR A 526 -26.68 0.73 -25.72
C THR A 526 -26.83 1.93 -26.68
N PRO A 527 -26.60 3.17 -26.19
CA PRO A 527 -26.66 4.37 -27.04
C PRO A 527 -25.51 4.42 -28.05
N GLU A 528 -24.39 3.83 -27.77
CA GLU A 528 -23.20 3.81 -28.61
C GLU A 528 -22.31 2.58 -28.35
N SER A 529 -21.51 2.21 -29.36
CA SER A 529 -20.52 1.13 -29.21
C SER A 529 -19.38 1.60 -28.31
N GLY A 530 -18.85 0.69 -27.46
CA GLY A 530 -17.74 1.01 -26.59
C GLY A 530 -17.51 -0.04 -25.50
N ARG A 531 -16.66 0.33 -24.56
CA ARG A 531 -16.38 -0.50 -23.39
C ARG A 531 -17.38 -0.20 -22.29
N TYR A 532 -17.91 -1.25 -21.68
CA TYR A 532 -18.84 -1.20 -20.57
C TYR A 532 -18.35 -2.08 -19.42
N ILE A 533 -18.60 -1.64 -18.20
CA ILE A 533 -18.43 -2.43 -16.99
C ILE A 533 -19.75 -3.15 -16.73
N LEU A 534 -19.67 -4.47 -16.57
CA LEU A 534 -20.76 -5.31 -16.09
C LEU A 534 -20.47 -5.65 -14.64
N GLU A 535 -21.36 -5.22 -13.74
CA GLU A 535 -21.27 -5.48 -12.31
C GLU A 535 -22.41 -6.42 -11.91
N PHE A 536 -22.06 -7.65 -11.53
CA PHE A 536 -23.01 -8.66 -11.10
C PHE A 536 -23.08 -8.67 -9.58
N ARG A 537 -24.24 -8.37 -9.01
CA ARG A 537 -24.49 -8.44 -7.56
C ARG A 537 -25.04 -9.80 -7.18
N TYR A 538 -24.42 -10.43 -6.18
CA TYR A 538 -24.72 -11.81 -5.81
C TYR A 538 -24.40 -12.11 -4.35
N THR A 539 -24.86 -13.27 -3.88
CA THR A 539 -24.39 -13.94 -2.67
C THR A 539 -24.30 -15.45 -2.90
N LEU A 540 -23.54 -16.16 -2.05
CA LEU A 540 -23.39 -17.61 -2.13
C LEU A 540 -23.95 -18.29 -0.89
N LYS A 541 -24.53 -19.48 -1.09
CA LYS A 541 -24.98 -20.37 -0.01
C LYS A 541 -23.83 -21.17 0.62
N ARG A 542 -22.69 -21.26 -0.06
CA ARG A 542 -21.56 -22.11 0.32
C ARG A 542 -20.23 -21.39 0.07
N GLU A 543 -19.24 -21.75 0.83
CA GLU A 543 -17.84 -21.29 0.67
C GLU A 543 -17.21 -21.98 -0.56
N GLN A 544 -17.66 -21.63 -1.75
CA GLN A 544 -17.19 -22.18 -3.01
C GLN A 544 -16.86 -21.07 -3.99
N VAL A 545 -16.16 -21.44 -5.05
CA VAL A 545 -15.84 -20.59 -6.19
C VAL A 545 -16.52 -21.19 -7.40
N PHE A 546 -17.28 -20.37 -8.13
CA PHE A 546 -17.96 -20.77 -9.36
C PHE A 546 -17.54 -19.87 -10.49
N LEU A 547 -17.00 -20.47 -11.54
CA LEU A 547 -16.72 -19.76 -12.78
C LEU A 547 -18.00 -19.65 -13.61
N SER A 548 -18.08 -18.59 -14.40
CA SER A 548 -19.11 -18.40 -15.39
C SER A 548 -18.55 -17.75 -16.64
N PRO A 549 -18.81 -18.26 -17.84
CA PRO A 549 -18.64 -17.49 -19.05
C PRO A 549 -19.56 -16.27 -19.01
N VAL A 550 -19.07 -15.13 -19.46
CA VAL A 550 -19.87 -13.95 -19.80
C VAL A 550 -19.96 -13.89 -21.31
N GLU A 551 -21.16 -14.04 -21.84
CA GLU A 551 -21.41 -14.01 -23.27
C GLU A 551 -22.07 -12.71 -23.69
N ILE A 552 -21.57 -12.12 -24.77
CA ILE A 552 -22.15 -10.95 -25.44
C ILE A 552 -22.59 -11.37 -26.82
N ASN A 553 -23.86 -11.17 -27.12
CA ASN A 553 -24.47 -11.54 -28.42
C ASN A 553 -24.18 -13.02 -28.82
N GLY A 554 -24.24 -13.93 -27.82
CA GLY A 554 -24.00 -15.36 -28.00
C GLY A 554 -22.55 -15.79 -28.18
N LYS A 555 -21.60 -14.90 -27.94
CA LYS A 555 -20.15 -15.20 -27.98
C LYS A 555 -19.51 -14.97 -26.62
N LYS A 556 -18.66 -15.90 -26.16
CA LYS A 556 -17.90 -15.73 -24.92
C LYS A 556 -16.98 -14.52 -25.05
N ALA A 557 -17.19 -13.50 -24.20
CA ALA A 557 -16.38 -12.29 -24.12
C ALA A 557 -15.27 -12.42 -23.05
N CYS A 558 -15.59 -12.97 -21.90
CA CYS A 558 -14.66 -13.20 -20.78
C CYS A 558 -15.21 -14.24 -19.82
N GLU A 559 -14.56 -14.43 -18.69
CA GLU A 559 -15.05 -15.19 -17.54
C GLU A 559 -15.20 -14.30 -16.33
N ILE A 560 -16.16 -14.61 -15.48
CA ILE A 560 -16.35 -14.03 -14.16
C ILE A 560 -16.29 -15.14 -13.11
N GLU A 561 -15.75 -14.79 -11.95
CA GLU A 561 -15.63 -15.71 -10.81
C GLU A 561 -16.54 -15.22 -9.69
N PHE A 562 -17.51 -16.04 -9.31
CA PHE A 562 -18.33 -15.88 -8.12
C PHE A 562 -17.67 -16.66 -6.99
N TRP A 563 -17.18 -15.95 -5.96
CA TRP A 563 -16.40 -16.55 -4.88
C TRP A 563 -17.00 -16.22 -3.52
N ASN A 564 -16.49 -16.87 -2.49
CA ASN A 564 -16.97 -16.85 -1.12
C ASN A 564 -17.45 -15.46 -0.66
N THR A 565 -18.71 -15.39 -0.18
CA THR A 565 -19.32 -14.18 0.40
C THR A 565 -19.40 -14.25 1.92
N GLY A 566 -18.94 -15.35 2.54
CA GLY A 566 -18.96 -15.61 3.99
C GLY A 566 -20.26 -16.22 4.48
N ASN A 567 -21.40 -15.65 4.14
CA ASN A 567 -22.74 -16.16 4.48
C ASN A 567 -23.77 -15.74 3.43
N PRO A 568 -24.87 -16.50 3.29
CA PRO A 568 -26.03 -16.06 2.52
C PRO A 568 -26.58 -14.75 3.12
N GLY A 569 -26.90 -13.78 2.25
CA GLY A 569 -27.36 -12.45 2.67
C GLY A 569 -26.24 -11.41 2.75
N ASN A 570 -24.96 -11.81 2.69
CA ASN A 570 -23.90 -10.87 2.38
C ASN A 570 -23.85 -10.66 0.86
N TRP A 571 -24.63 -9.69 0.38
CA TRP A 571 -24.68 -9.33 -1.03
C TRP A 571 -23.45 -8.49 -1.39
N VAL A 572 -22.70 -8.96 -2.37
CA VAL A 572 -21.49 -8.32 -2.89
C VAL A 572 -21.56 -8.29 -4.41
N TRP A 573 -20.64 -7.62 -5.06
CA TRP A 573 -20.55 -7.58 -6.51
C TRP A 573 -19.16 -7.97 -7.03
N GLU A 574 -19.14 -8.45 -8.28
CA GLU A 574 -17.95 -8.64 -9.09
C GLU A 574 -18.10 -7.92 -10.42
N ARG A 575 -17.00 -7.44 -10.97
CA ARG A 575 -16.95 -6.65 -12.20
C ARG A 575 -16.13 -7.28 -13.29
N VAL A 576 -16.65 -7.20 -14.53
CA VAL A 576 -15.88 -7.46 -15.75
C VAL A 576 -16.09 -6.31 -16.73
N THR A 577 -15.13 -6.11 -17.64
CA THR A 577 -15.24 -5.12 -18.69
C THR A 577 -15.38 -5.81 -20.04
N VAL A 578 -16.39 -5.43 -20.80
CA VAL A 578 -16.73 -5.99 -22.11
C VAL A 578 -16.90 -4.88 -23.15
N ASN A 579 -16.88 -5.23 -24.43
CA ASN A 579 -17.29 -4.36 -25.52
C ASN A 579 -18.76 -4.65 -25.84
N LEU A 580 -19.58 -3.59 -25.90
CA LEU A 580 -20.95 -3.65 -26.40
C LEU A 580 -21.06 -2.86 -27.70
N GLU A 581 -21.93 -3.30 -28.61
CA GLU A 581 -22.21 -2.63 -29.86
C GLU A 581 -23.38 -1.66 -29.68
N LYS A 582 -23.44 -0.59 -30.47
CA LYS A 582 -24.59 0.31 -30.50
C LYS A 582 -25.86 -0.46 -30.87
N GLY A 583 -26.93 -0.24 -30.11
CA GLY A 583 -28.19 -0.96 -30.27
C GLY A 583 -28.38 -2.08 -29.27
N GLU A 584 -29.19 -3.06 -29.63
CA GLU A 584 -29.52 -4.16 -28.75
C GLU A 584 -28.35 -5.14 -28.58
N ASN A 585 -28.05 -5.49 -27.32
CA ASN A 585 -27.08 -6.50 -26.94
C ASN A 585 -27.71 -7.50 -25.98
N THR A 586 -27.34 -8.76 -26.13
CA THR A 586 -27.68 -9.79 -25.16
C THR A 586 -26.44 -10.07 -24.28
N ILE A 587 -26.66 -10.18 -22.96
CA ILE A 587 -25.63 -10.44 -21.95
C ILE A 587 -26.04 -11.71 -21.22
N GLY A 588 -25.28 -12.78 -21.34
CA GLY A 588 -25.57 -14.07 -20.75
C GLY A 588 -24.52 -14.54 -19.76
N ILE A 589 -24.94 -15.22 -18.69
CA ILE A 589 -24.05 -15.95 -17.77
C ILE A 589 -24.58 -17.36 -17.51
N SER A 590 -23.66 -18.26 -17.18
CA SER A 590 -23.96 -19.66 -16.81
C SER A 590 -23.00 -20.12 -15.71
N PRO A 591 -23.22 -19.69 -14.45
CA PRO A 591 -22.39 -20.13 -13.33
C PRO A 591 -22.41 -21.65 -13.18
N GLU A 592 -21.24 -22.24 -12.91
CA GLU A 592 -21.07 -23.68 -12.72
C GLU A 592 -21.60 -24.20 -11.37
N GLY A 593 -22.45 -23.41 -10.68
CA GLY A 593 -22.97 -23.78 -9.37
C GLY A 593 -24.11 -22.90 -8.86
N PHE A 594 -24.35 -22.98 -7.56
CA PHE A 594 -25.46 -22.31 -6.88
C PHE A 594 -25.06 -20.89 -6.47
N VAL A 595 -25.31 -19.93 -7.34
CA VAL A 595 -25.16 -18.50 -7.08
C VAL A 595 -26.53 -17.89 -6.88
N LEU A 596 -26.70 -17.07 -5.84
CA LEU A 596 -27.89 -16.25 -5.66
C LEU A 596 -27.60 -14.90 -6.32
N LEU A 597 -28.19 -14.68 -7.48
CA LEU A 597 -27.92 -13.54 -8.35
C LEU A 597 -29.03 -12.50 -8.19
N ASP A 598 -28.66 -11.30 -7.77
CA ASP A 598 -29.58 -10.20 -7.49
C ASP A 598 -29.85 -9.37 -8.76
N HIS A 599 -28.82 -8.73 -9.30
CA HIS A 599 -28.96 -7.92 -10.49
C HIS A 599 -27.64 -7.80 -11.28
N LEU A 600 -27.77 -7.32 -12.50
CA LEU A 600 -26.68 -6.83 -13.34
C LEU A 600 -26.77 -5.30 -13.42
N ASN A 601 -25.70 -4.59 -13.05
CA ASN A 601 -25.56 -3.16 -13.28
C ASN A 601 -24.61 -2.91 -14.47
N ILE A 602 -25.04 -2.14 -15.45
CA ILE A 602 -24.29 -1.84 -16.67
C ILE A 602 -23.83 -0.38 -16.61
N ILE A 603 -22.53 -0.18 -16.61
CA ILE A 603 -21.90 1.13 -16.44
C ILE A 603 -21.04 1.41 -17.67
N ARG A 604 -21.19 2.57 -18.29
CA ARG A 604 -20.34 2.97 -19.40
C ARG A 604 -18.91 3.23 -18.90
N ASN A 605 -17.93 2.64 -19.58
CA ASN A 605 -16.52 2.70 -19.17
C ASN A 605 -15.79 3.88 -19.85
#